data_50cfed561b2cb25dd6c4545b08ac91c3
#
_entry.id   50cfed561b2cb25dd6c4545b08ac91c3
#
_cell.length_a   1.000
_cell.length_b   1.000
_cell.length_c   1.000
_cell.angle_alpha   90.00
_cell.angle_beta   90.00
_cell.angle_gamma   90.00
#
_symmetry.space_group_name_H-M   'P 1'
#
loop_
_entity.id
_entity.type
_entity.pdbx_description
1 polymer ?
#
loop_
_entity_poly.entity_id
_entity_poly.type
_entity_poly.pdbx_seq_one_letter_code
_entity_poly.pdbx_strand_id
1 'polypeptide(L)'
;MKDRVFLVAVPLEVGGLQEILGSSVIFTGVGKINAAIAAHHAVAQGFRKIVNIGSCGSLSIPVGQVVQIGRAIQDIDATPLCGYGETPFEDDSHQIILDDSLDAICFSTDYFYDAPQQSKYSPSYLKSIQSSTVFDMECYAQAKVCRRLGASYQSYKWVSDSGDGSDWQANCRSGFEIVKDLLAEKIP
;
A
#
# COMPACT_ATOMS: atom_id res chain seq x y z
N MET A 1 9.86 -7.56 -23.78
CA MET A 1 10.37 -7.74 -22.39
C MET A 1 9.23 -7.39 -21.44
N LYS A 2 8.86 -8.27 -20.51
CA LYS A 2 7.86 -7.96 -19.47
C LYS A 2 8.50 -6.95 -18.52
N ASP A 3 8.13 -5.68 -18.64
CA ASP A 3 8.70 -4.56 -17.86
C ASP A 3 7.89 -4.30 -16.59
N ARG A 4 6.67 -4.86 -16.52
CA ARG A 4 5.70 -4.66 -15.42
C ARG A 4 5.52 -5.92 -14.59
N VAL A 5 5.36 -5.72 -13.27
CA VAL A 5 4.98 -6.76 -12.31
C VAL A 5 3.96 -6.21 -11.32
N PHE A 6 3.04 -7.07 -10.89
CA PHE A 6 2.11 -6.77 -9.80
C PHE A 6 2.66 -7.28 -8.47
N LEU A 7 2.64 -6.44 -7.44
CA LEU A 7 2.92 -6.81 -6.07
C LEU A 7 1.60 -6.89 -5.30
N VAL A 8 1.37 -8.04 -4.68
CA VAL A 8 0.15 -8.34 -3.91
C VAL A 8 0.56 -8.93 -2.57
N ALA A 9 -0.06 -8.50 -1.48
CA ALA A 9 0.35 -8.97 -0.15
C ALA A 9 0.11 -10.48 0.01
N VAL A 10 -1.09 -10.95 -0.27
CA VAL A 10 -1.45 -12.35 -0.08
C VAL A 10 -2.26 -12.92 -1.26
N PRO A 11 -2.14 -14.23 -1.55
CA PRO A 11 -2.88 -14.85 -2.65
C PRO A 11 -4.41 -14.67 -2.57
N LEU A 12 -4.95 -14.57 -1.36
CA LEU A 12 -6.38 -14.44 -1.12
C LEU A 12 -6.99 -13.21 -1.80
N GLU A 13 -6.24 -12.10 -1.88
CA GLU A 13 -6.70 -10.84 -2.47
C GLU A 13 -7.04 -10.94 -3.96
N VAL A 14 -6.34 -11.81 -4.68
CA VAL A 14 -6.49 -11.97 -6.14
C VAL A 14 -6.86 -13.41 -6.54
N GLY A 15 -7.32 -14.23 -5.58
CA GLY A 15 -7.70 -15.62 -5.83
C GLY A 15 -6.56 -16.51 -6.29
N GLY A 16 -5.32 -16.22 -5.88
CA GLY A 16 -4.14 -17.01 -6.19
C GLY A 16 -3.61 -16.85 -7.62
N LEU A 17 -4.08 -15.85 -8.39
CA LEU A 17 -3.63 -15.61 -9.76
C LEU A 17 -2.12 -15.29 -9.78
N GLN A 18 -1.37 -15.97 -10.65
CA GLN A 18 0.06 -15.76 -10.86
C GLN A 18 0.33 -14.75 -11.98
N GLU A 19 -0.71 -14.35 -12.72
CA GLU A 19 -0.64 -13.39 -13.81
C GLU A 19 -1.91 -12.54 -13.85
N ILE A 20 -1.75 -11.23 -14.05
CA ILE A 20 -2.83 -10.24 -14.20
C ILE A 20 -2.47 -9.38 -15.42
N LEU A 21 -3.40 -9.25 -16.38
CA LEU A 21 -3.20 -8.45 -17.60
C LEU A 21 -1.86 -8.74 -18.30
N GLY A 22 -1.50 -10.02 -18.42
CA GLY A 22 -0.26 -10.44 -19.08
C GLY A 22 1.03 -10.14 -18.32
N SER A 23 0.95 -9.72 -17.06
CA SER A 23 2.11 -9.44 -16.20
C SER A 23 2.12 -10.35 -14.98
N SER A 24 3.31 -10.76 -14.57
CA SER A 24 3.49 -11.66 -13.41
C SER A 24 3.03 -11.02 -12.12
N VAL A 25 2.57 -11.84 -11.18
CA VAL A 25 2.26 -11.46 -9.80
C VAL A 25 3.36 -11.98 -8.89
N ILE A 26 3.82 -11.15 -7.97
CA ILE A 26 4.70 -11.52 -6.86
C ILE A 26 3.92 -11.34 -5.56
N PHE A 27 3.74 -12.42 -4.81
CA PHE A 27 3.17 -12.35 -3.47
C PHE A 27 4.27 -11.93 -2.49
N THR A 28 4.06 -10.77 -1.86
CA THR A 28 5.10 -10.15 -1.02
C THR A 28 5.13 -10.69 0.39
N GLY A 29 4.02 -11.18 0.89
CA GLY A 29 3.75 -11.30 2.31
C GLY A 29 3.29 -9.96 2.91
N VAL A 30 2.76 -10.02 4.13
CA VAL A 30 2.23 -8.86 4.86
C VAL A 30 3.35 -8.12 5.57
N GLY A 31 3.22 -6.79 5.64
CA GLY A 31 4.09 -5.89 6.41
C GLY A 31 5.24 -5.26 5.63
N LYS A 32 5.73 -4.14 6.14
CA LYS A 32 6.72 -3.27 5.48
C LYS A 32 8.01 -3.99 5.10
N ILE A 33 8.51 -4.89 5.94
CA ILE A 33 9.77 -5.62 5.68
C ILE A 33 9.60 -6.56 4.48
N ASN A 34 8.56 -7.39 4.48
CA ASN A 34 8.26 -8.32 3.39
C ASN A 34 8.03 -7.56 2.08
N ALA A 35 7.28 -6.48 2.14
CA ALA A 35 7.00 -5.59 1.02
C ALA A 35 8.28 -4.98 0.42
N ALA A 36 9.20 -4.52 1.26
CA ALA A 36 10.49 -3.97 0.83
C ALA A 36 11.36 -5.01 0.14
N ILE A 37 11.47 -6.22 0.72
CA ILE A 37 12.25 -7.33 0.15
C ILE A 37 11.70 -7.71 -1.23
N ALA A 38 10.39 -7.87 -1.35
CA ALA A 38 9.75 -8.25 -2.62
C ALA A 38 9.92 -7.17 -3.70
N ALA A 39 9.74 -5.88 -3.35
CA ALA A 39 9.96 -4.78 -4.28
C ALA A 39 11.43 -4.72 -4.75
N HIS A 40 12.39 -4.92 -3.83
CA HIS A 40 13.81 -4.99 -4.18
C HIS A 40 14.09 -6.14 -5.16
N HIS A 41 13.59 -7.34 -4.87
CA HIS A 41 13.75 -8.49 -5.74
C HIS A 41 13.14 -8.26 -7.12
N ALA A 42 11.95 -7.67 -7.20
CA ALA A 42 11.31 -7.35 -8.48
C ALA A 42 12.19 -6.41 -9.33
N VAL A 43 12.72 -5.33 -8.72
CA VAL A 43 13.61 -4.41 -9.44
C VAL A 43 14.93 -5.06 -9.82
N ALA A 44 15.51 -5.92 -8.96
CA ALA A 44 16.73 -6.68 -9.24
C ALA A 44 16.54 -7.69 -10.40
N GLN A 45 15.33 -8.24 -10.57
CA GLN A 45 14.96 -9.09 -11.71
C GLN A 45 14.73 -8.31 -13.01
N GLY A 46 14.87 -6.99 -12.99
CA GLY A 46 14.79 -6.13 -14.17
C GLY A 46 13.42 -5.48 -14.39
N PHE A 47 12.42 -5.70 -13.53
CA PHE A 47 11.16 -4.97 -13.63
C PHE A 47 11.38 -3.48 -13.34
N ARG A 48 10.74 -2.61 -14.13
CA ARG A 48 10.84 -1.15 -13.99
C ARG A 48 9.49 -0.47 -13.76
N LYS A 49 8.39 -1.21 -13.95
CA LYS A 49 7.02 -0.77 -13.67
C LYS A 49 6.43 -1.67 -12.60
N ILE A 50 6.38 -1.17 -11.40
CA ILE A 50 5.86 -1.90 -10.24
C ILE A 50 4.46 -1.39 -9.95
N VAL A 51 3.48 -2.27 -9.91
CA VAL A 51 2.10 -1.95 -9.59
C VAL A 51 1.68 -2.73 -8.35
N ASN A 52 1.41 -2.04 -7.27
CA ASN A 52 0.82 -2.64 -6.08
C ASN A 52 -0.70 -2.64 -6.20
N ILE A 53 -1.30 -3.77 -5.94
CA ILE A 53 -2.75 -3.91 -5.75
C ILE A 53 -3.03 -4.70 -4.49
N GLY A 54 -4.08 -4.35 -3.78
CA GLY A 54 -4.45 -5.05 -2.55
C GLY A 54 -5.54 -4.35 -1.76
N SER A 55 -5.99 -5.02 -0.73
CA SER A 55 -6.97 -4.49 0.22
C SER A 55 -6.36 -3.43 1.13
N CYS A 56 -7.21 -2.61 1.72
CA CYS A 56 -6.85 -1.59 2.70
C CYS A 56 -8.03 -1.31 3.63
N GLY A 57 -7.75 -0.74 4.80
CA GLY A 57 -8.78 -0.16 5.64
C GLY A 57 -8.99 1.32 5.34
N SER A 58 -10.18 1.85 5.65
CA SER A 58 -10.47 3.28 5.58
C SER A 58 -11.53 3.68 6.61
N LEU A 59 -11.39 4.88 7.19
CA LEU A 59 -12.43 5.48 8.05
C LEU A 59 -13.36 6.42 7.26
N SER A 60 -13.03 6.76 6.03
CA SER A 60 -13.74 7.77 5.23
C SER A 60 -14.29 7.25 3.91
N ILE A 61 -13.71 6.19 3.37
CA ILE A 61 -14.12 5.59 2.10
C ILE A 61 -14.94 4.32 2.37
N PRO A 62 -16.10 4.15 1.75
CA PRO A 62 -16.92 2.94 1.91
C PRO A 62 -16.22 1.65 1.44
N VAL A 63 -16.53 0.54 2.11
CA VAL A 63 -16.08 -0.80 1.70
C VAL A 63 -16.47 -1.10 0.25
N GLY A 64 -15.57 -1.72 -0.50
CA GLY A 64 -15.70 -2.06 -1.91
C GLY A 64 -15.26 -0.95 -2.88
N GLN A 65 -15.02 0.26 -2.42
CA GLN A 65 -14.51 1.34 -3.27
C GLN A 65 -13.01 1.19 -3.55
N VAL A 66 -12.60 1.60 -4.75
CA VAL A 66 -11.21 1.56 -5.22
C VAL A 66 -10.61 2.95 -5.18
N VAL A 67 -9.37 3.05 -4.71
CA VAL A 67 -8.60 4.28 -4.57
C VAL A 67 -7.23 4.11 -5.24
N GLN A 68 -6.86 4.99 -6.15
CA GLN A 68 -5.48 5.12 -6.62
C GLN A 68 -4.73 6.06 -5.67
N ILE A 69 -3.56 5.63 -5.22
CA ILE A 69 -2.79 6.35 -4.19
C ILE A 69 -1.90 7.41 -4.82
N GLY A 70 -2.06 8.65 -4.35
CA GLY A 70 -1.22 9.78 -4.73
C GLY A 70 0.01 9.93 -3.85
N ARG A 71 -0.11 9.63 -2.56
CA ARG A 71 0.98 9.78 -1.57
C ARG A 71 1.01 8.61 -0.60
N ALA A 72 2.21 8.20 -0.22
CA ALA A 72 2.42 7.19 0.81
C ALA A 72 3.16 7.79 2.01
N ILE A 73 2.68 7.52 3.21
CA ILE A 73 3.30 7.86 4.50
C ILE A 73 3.46 6.58 5.35
N GLN A 74 4.30 6.64 6.37
CA GLN A 74 4.61 5.46 7.18
C GLN A 74 4.39 5.67 8.67
N ASP A 75 4.20 4.56 9.36
CA ASP A 75 4.28 4.45 10.80
C ASP A 75 5.74 4.22 11.21
N ILE A 76 6.38 5.27 11.70
CA ILE A 76 7.67 5.24 12.38
C ILE A 76 7.68 6.33 13.45
N ASP A 77 8.16 6.01 14.64
CA ASP A 77 8.34 6.98 15.72
C ASP A 77 9.82 7.04 16.07
N ALA A 78 10.49 8.08 15.61
CA ALA A 78 11.88 8.38 15.91
C ALA A 78 12.04 9.66 16.73
N THR A 79 10.98 10.08 17.44
CA THR A 79 11.05 11.24 18.34
C THR A 79 12.04 10.98 19.47
N PRO A 80 12.81 11.99 19.89
CA PRO A 80 12.74 13.41 19.54
C PRO A 80 13.65 13.83 18.35
N LEU A 81 14.20 12.90 17.56
CA LEU A 81 15.14 13.22 16.48
C LEU A 81 14.44 13.93 15.30
N CYS A 82 13.21 13.53 15.02
CA CYS A 82 12.38 14.10 13.94
C CYS A 82 10.90 13.93 14.28
N GLY A 83 10.00 14.41 13.39
CA GLY A 83 8.57 14.22 13.54
C GLY A 83 8.14 12.77 13.36
N TYR A 84 6.96 12.42 13.90
CA TYR A 84 6.36 11.12 13.68
C TYR A 84 6.10 10.90 12.17
N GLY A 85 6.44 9.72 11.67
CA GLY A 85 6.37 9.37 10.24
C GLY A 85 7.61 9.72 9.45
N GLU A 86 8.55 10.49 10.03
CA GLU A 86 9.79 10.89 9.37
C GLU A 86 10.93 9.91 9.68
N THR A 87 11.76 9.63 8.67
CA THR A 87 12.99 8.86 8.87
C THR A 87 14.14 9.81 9.21
N PRO A 88 14.81 9.66 10.37
CA PRO A 88 15.93 10.52 10.74
C PRO A 88 17.06 10.49 9.72
N PHE A 89 17.71 11.62 9.51
CA PHE A 89 18.87 11.78 8.62
C PHE A 89 18.59 11.47 7.15
N GLU A 90 17.33 11.51 6.73
CA GLU A 90 16.93 11.44 5.33
C GLU A 90 16.31 12.77 4.88
N ASP A 91 16.72 13.27 3.70
CA ASP A 91 16.17 14.49 3.09
C ASP A 91 14.74 14.28 2.60
N ASP A 92 14.36 13.05 2.33
CA ASP A 92 13.03 12.62 1.94
C ASP A 92 12.13 12.53 3.17
N SER A 93 11.57 13.61 3.55
CA SER A 93 10.80 13.74 4.76
C SER A 93 9.70 12.66 4.96
N HIS A 94 8.55 12.97 5.39
CA HIS A 94 7.54 12.04 5.88
C HIS A 94 6.63 11.43 4.81
N GLN A 95 6.77 11.82 3.52
CA GLN A 95 5.89 11.31 2.46
C GLN A 95 6.62 11.02 1.15
N ILE A 96 6.13 10.01 0.43
CA ILE A 96 6.55 9.70 -0.93
C ILE A 96 5.41 10.06 -1.88
N ILE A 97 5.67 10.97 -2.80
CA ILE A 97 4.72 11.35 -3.84
C ILE A 97 4.80 10.29 -4.94
N LEU A 98 3.67 9.67 -5.26
CA LEU A 98 3.48 8.71 -6.33
C LEU A 98 2.87 9.36 -7.57
N ASP A 99 1.88 10.23 -7.33
CA ASP A 99 1.19 11.05 -8.33
C ASP A 99 0.66 12.29 -7.63
N ASP A 100 1.18 13.47 -7.98
CA ASP A 100 0.82 14.75 -7.36
C ASP A 100 -0.53 15.30 -7.82
N SER A 101 -1.11 14.71 -8.87
CA SER A 101 -2.48 15.02 -9.30
C SER A 101 -3.56 14.33 -8.46
N LEU A 102 -3.17 13.41 -7.57
CA LEU A 102 -4.07 12.63 -6.72
C LEU A 102 -3.90 13.02 -5.24
N ASP A 103 -5.02 13.21 -4.57
CA ASP A 103 -5.05 13.62 -3.16
C ASP A 103 -5.01 12.44 -2.16
N ALA A 104 -5.24 11.21 -2.63
CA ALA A 104 -5.35 10.05 -1.77
C ALA A 104 -4.02 9.71 -1.06
N ILE A 105 -4.07 9.63 0.27
CA ILE A 105 -2.94 9.32 1.14
C ILE A 105 -3.10 7.91 1.69
N CYS A 106 -2.08 7.05 1.47
CA CYS A 106 -1.97 5.74 2.10
C CYS A 106 -0.99 5.79 3.28
N PHE A 107 -1.47 5.44 4.47
CA PHE A 107 -0.66 5.27 5.67
C PHE A 107 -0.28 3.82 5.85
N SER A 108 1.00 3.48 5.67
CA SER A 108 1.50 2.10 5.83
C SER A 108 2.03 1.88 7.25
N THR A 109 1.46 0.90 7.94
CA THR A 109 1.71 0.58 9.34
C THR A 109 2.09 -0.89 9.52
N ASP A 110 2.76 -1.25 10.62
CA ASP A 110 2.99 -2.64 11.02
C ASP A 110 1.93 -3.15 12.02
N TYR A 111 0.90 -2.36 12.27
CA TYR A 111 -0.27 -2.78 13.03
C TYR A 111 -1.44 -3.05 12.09
N PHE A 112 -2.14 -4.15 12.33
CA PHE A 112 -3.49 -4.30 11.79
C PHE A 112 -4.42 -3.43 12.64
N TYR A 113 -4.88 -2.29 12.08
CA TYR A 113 -5.67 -1.32 12.83
C TYR A 113 -7.01 -1.92 13.24
N ASP A 114 -7.35 -1.78 14.51
CA ASP A 114 -8.57 -2.27 15.11
C ASP A 114 -9.18 -1.16 16.00
N ALA A 115 -10.18 -0.47 15.49
CA ALA A 115 -10.82 0.68 16.14
C ALA A 115 -11.35 0.37 17.55
N PRO A 116 -11.97 -0.79 17.83
CA PRO A 116 -12.33 -1.20 19.21
C PRO A 116 -11.16 -1.21 20.19
N GLN A 117 -9.94 -1.35 19.71
CA GLN A 117 -8.71 -1.41 20.52
C GLN A 117 -7.84 -0.16 20.40
N GLN A 118 -8.41 0.97 19.98
CA GLN A 118 -7.66 2.20 19.72
C GLN A 118 -6.80 2.70 20.89
N SER A 119 -7.12 2.33 22.13
CA SER A 119 -6.31 2.66 23.32
C SER A 119 -4.90 2.08 23.32
N LYS A 120 -4.59 1.12 22.44
CA LYS A 120 -3.27 0.53 22.27
C LYS A 120 -2.34 1.42 21.46
N TYR A 121 -2.88 2.35 20.67
CA TYR A 121 -2.11 3.15 19.72
C TYR A 121 -1.74 4.51 20.30
N SER A 122 -0.59 5.04 19.88
CA SER A 122 -0.16 6.38 20.27
C SER A 122 -1.08 7.47 19.66
N PRO A 123 -1.17 8.66 20.29
CA PRO A 123 -1.92 9.78 19.71
C PRO A 123 -1.44 10.16 18.29
N SER A 124 -0.14 10.09 18.02
CA SER A 124 0.43 10.37 16.69
C SER A 124 -0.01 9.35 15.65
N TYR A 125 -0.02 8.06 16.01
CA TYR A 125 -0.55 7.00 15.17
C TYR A 125 -2.02 7.22 14.82
N LEU A 126 -2.86 7.47 15.84
CA LEU A 126 -4.30 7.71 15.64
C LEU A 126 -4.57 8.95 14.76
N LYS A 127 -3.78 10.01 14.95
CA LYS A 127 -3.85 11.18 14.07
C LYS A 127 -3.53 10.83 12.62
N SER A 128 -2.52 10.00 12.37
CA SER A 128 -2.16 9.56 11.02
C SER A 128 -3.25 8.69 10.38
N ILE A 129 -3.85 7.75 11.12
CA ILE A 129 -5.01 6.99 10.67
C ILE A 129 -6.17 7.91 10.26
N GLN A 130 -6.50 8.90 11.11
CA GLN A 130 -7.62 9.82 10.89
C GLN A 130 -7.39 10.79 9.71
N SER A 131 -6.14 11.15 9.44
CA SER A 131 -5.78 12.09 8.37
C SER A 131 -5.45 11.41 7.04
N SER A 132 -5.30 10.09 7.02
CA SER A 132 -5.08 9.33 5.78
C SER A 132 -6.40 8.99 5.09
N THR A 133 -6.33 8.80 3.76
CA THR A 133 -7.48 8.33 2.99
C THR A 133 -7.72 6.84 3.23
N VAL A 134 -6.63 6.08 3.21
CA VAL A 134 -6.61 4.62 3.47
C VAL A 134 -5.38 4.25 4.29
N PHE A 135 -5.41 3.07 4.90
CA PHE A 135 -4.26 2.50 5.59
C PHE A 135 -4.04 1.05 5.19
N ASP A 136 -2.77 0.69 5.07
CA ASP A 136 -2.29 -0.64 4.67
C ASP A 136 -1.04 -1.05 5.44
N MET A 137 -0.36 -2.10 5.00
CA MET A 137 0.87 -2.57 5.61
C MET A 137 2.07 -2.63 4.65
N GLU A 138 1.96 -2.17 3.39
CA GLU A 138 2.99 -2.40 2.35
C GLU A 138 3.38 -1.19 1.50
N CYS A 139 2.43 -0.33 1.17
CA CYS A 139 2.54 0.68 0.10
C CYS A 139 3.79 1.56 0.24
N TYR A 140 4.01 2.14 1.43
CA TYR A 140 5.17 3.02 1.65
C TYR A 140 6.50 2.30 1.43
N ALA A 141 6.63 1.07 1.95
CA ALA A 141 7.87 0.32 1.86
C ALA A 141 8.23 -0.02 0.40
N GLN A 142 7.24 -0.45 -0.38
CA GLN A 142 7.41 -0.71 -1.81
C GLN A 142 7.74 0.57 -2.58
N ALA A 143 7.01 1.66 -2.31
CA ALA A 143 7.25 2.97 -2.93
C ALA A 143 8.67 3.47 -2.66
N LYS A 144 9.15 3.36 -1.40
CA LYS A 144 10.49 3.78 -1.00
C LYS A 144 11.58 3.01 -1.74
N VAL A 145 11.43 1.69 -1.84
CA VAL A 145 12.39 0.84 -2.57
C VAL A 145 12.40 1.19 -4.05
N CYS A 146 11.24 1.31 -4.69
CA CYS A 146 11.13 1.66 -6.10
C CYS A 146 11.78 3.02 -6.40
N ARG A 147 11.49 4.03 -5.59
CA ARG A 147 12.10 5.37 -5.70
C ARG A 147 13.63 5.32 -5.59
N ARG A 148 14.17 4.59 -4.60
CA ARG A 148 15.61 4.44 -4.39
C ARG A 148 16.32 3.71 -5.53
N LEU A 149 15.63 2.80 -6.20
CA LEU A 149 16.18 1.98 -7.28
C LEU A 149 15.79 2.46 -8.68
N GLY A 150 15.10 3.61 -8.82
CA GLY A 150 14.73 4.21 -10.09
C GLY A 150 13.68 3.42 -10.88
N ALA A 151 12.79 2.69 -10.20
CA ALA A 151 11.62 2.06 -10.79
C ALA A 151 10.37 2.93 -10.59
N SER A 152 9.45 2.91 -11.55
CA SER A 152 8.14 3.54 -11.37
C SER A 152 7.26 2.69 -10.46
N TYR A 153 6.44 3.34 -9.66
CA TYR A 153 5.55 2.68 -8.72
C TYR A 153 4.16 3.32 -8.75
N GLN A 154 3.15 2.48 -8.79
CA GLN A 154 1.74 2.86 -8.67
C GLN A 154 1.07 1.95 -7.65
N SER A 155 0.08 2.45 -6.92
CA SER A 155 -0.69 1.65 -5.97
C SER A 155 -2.18 1.90 -6.13
N TYR A 156 -2.93 0.79 -6.23
CA TYR A 156 -4.38 0.76 -6.30
C TYR A 156 -4.90 -0.09 -5.16
N LYS A 157 -5.72 0.48 -4.33
CA LYS A 157 -6.27 -0.17 -3.14
C LYS A 157 -7.79 -0.22 -3.21
N TRP A 158 -8.38 -1.30 -2.70
CA TRP A 158 -9.81 -1.34 -2.45
C TRP A 158 -10.07 -1.46 -0.95
N VAL A 159 -11.09 -0.77 -0.49
CA VAL A 159 -11.45 -0.77 0.93
C VAL A 159 -12.12 -2.09 1.28
N SER A 160 -11.53 -2.84 2.18
CA SER A 160 -12.03 -4.12 2.70
C SER A 160 -12.76 -4.01 4.03
N ASP A 161 -12.40 -2.98 4.82
CA ASP A 161 -12.92 -2.79 6.17
C ASP A 161 -12.92 -1.32 6.58
N SER A 162 -13.69 -1.00 7.59
CA SER A 162 -13.78 0.35 8.18
C SER A 162 -12.95 0.51 9.44
N GLY A 163 -11.87 -0.25 9.57
CA GLY A 163 -10.97 -0.22 10.72
C GLY A 163 -11.43 -1.12 11.87
N ASP A 164 -12.26 -2.10 11.58
CA ASP A 164 -12.56 -3.18 12.50
C ASP A 164 -12.15 -4.51 11.88
N GLY A 165 -11.10 -5.04 11.91
CA GLY A 165 -10.55 -6.19 11.19
C GLY A 165 -11.47 -7.43 11.01
N SER A 166 -12.69 -7.40 11.52
CA SER A 166 -13.64 -8.51 11.43
C SER A 166 -14.08 -8.81 10.01
N ASP A 167 -14.16 -7.78 9.15
CA ASP A 167 -14.67 -7.91 7.80
C ASP A 167 -13.57 -8.13 6.74
N TRP A 168 -12.29 -7.96 7.12
CA TRP A 168 -11.19 -8.05 6.17
C TRP A 168 -11.18 -9.38 5.40
N GLN A 169 -11.29 -10.52 6.09
CA GLN A 169 -11.20 -11.82 5.45
C GLN A 169 -12.35 -12.07 4.46
N ALA A 170 -13.54 -11.57 4.77
CA ALA A 170 -14.71 -11.67 3.89
C ALA A 170 -14.58 -10.76 2.67
N ASN A 171 -13.99 -9.57 2.84
CA ASN A 171 -13.97 -8.50 1.85
C ASN A 171 -12.60 -8.31 1.16
N CYS A 172 -11.54 -9.01 1.59
CA CYS A 172 -10.20 -8.78 1.06
C CYS A 172 -10.07 -8.98 -0.45
N ARG A 173 -11.01 -9.67 -1.09
CA ARG A 173 -11.09 -9.87 -2.54
C ARG A 173 -12.16 -9.01 -3.22
N SER A 174 -12.99 -8.31 -2.49
CA SER A 174 -14.21 -7.66 -3.01
C SER A 174 -13.96 -6.64 -4.13
N GLY A 175 -12.83 -5.93 -4.10
CA GLY A 175 -12.49 -4.91 -5.09
C GLY A 175 -11.58 -5.38 -6.22
N PHE A 176 -11.14 -6.64 -6.23
CA PHE A 176 -10.15 -7.11 -7.20
C PHE A 176 -10.63 -6.97 -8.66
N GLU A 177 -11.86 -7.38 -8.97
CA GLU A 177 -12.36 -7.29 -10.35
C GLU A 177 -12.50 -5.83 -10.80
N ILE A 178 -12.93 -4.93 -9.91
CA ILE A 178 -13.01 -3.48 -10.19
C ILE A 178 -11.62 -2.90 -10.48
N VAL A 179 -10.62 -3.26 -9.67
CA VAL A 179 -9.23 -2.83 -9.89
C VAL A 179 -8.71 -3.38 -11.22
N LYS A 180 -8.97 -4.63 -11.53
CA LYS A 180 -8.55 -5.28 -12.77
C LYS A 180 -9.12 -4.57 -14.00
N ASP A 181 -10.41 -4.22 -13.98
CA ASP A 181 -11.05 -3.48 -15.07
C ASP A 181 -10.47 -2.08 -15.20
N LEU A 182 -10.31 -1.35 -14.09
CA LEU A 182 -9.66 -0.04 -14.07
C LEU A 182 -8.22 -0.08 -14.62
N LEU A 183 -7.47 -1.12 -14.27
CA LEU A 183 -6.10 -1.31 -14.76
C LEU A 183 -6.07 -1.64 -16.25
N ALA A 184 -7.03 -2.40 -16.76
CA ALA A 184 -7.14 -2.70 -18.19
C ALA A 184 -7.37 -1.44 -19.04
N GLU A 185 -8.05 -0.44 -18.49
CA GLU A 185 -8.27 0.86 -19.14
C GLU A 185 -7.03 1.78 -19.06
N LYS A 186 -6.31 1.77 -17.94
CA LYS A 186 -5.21 2.71 -17.66
C LYS A 186 -3.82 2.20 -18.08
N ILE A 187 -3.67 0.90 -18.17
CA ILE A 187 -2.35 0.26 -18.37
C ILE A 187 -2.44 -0.65 -19.59
N PRO A 188 -2.27 -0.10 -20.80
CA PRO A 188 -2.26 -0.90 -22.04
C PRO A 188 -1.09 -1.88 -22.12
#